data_c2a8b1252b4677d283429222bea783c8
#
_entry.id   c2a8b1252b4677d283429222bea783c8
#
_cell.length_a   1.000
_cell.length_b   1.000
_cell.length_c   1.000
_cell.angle_alpha   90.00
_cell.angle_beta   90.00
_cell.angle_gamma   90.00
#
_symmetry.space_group_name_H-M   'P 1'
#
loop_
_entity.id
_entity.type
_entity.pdbx_description
1 polymer ?
#
loop_
_entity_poly.entity_id
_entity_poly.type
_entity_poly.pdbx_seq_one_letter_code
_entity_poly.pdbx_strand_id
1 'polypeptide(L)'
;MNNPKFQLFRSSTNAQYYFRLKASNGETVLASEGYVYKHSCENGIASVKANAPYDSRYDRRTASNGQYYFVLKASNGEIIGTSEMYTTSYARENGIAAVKRDAPNAPTEDLT
;
A
#
# COMPACT_ATOMS: atom_id res chain seq x y z
N MET A 1 6.68 15.83 12.30
CA MET A 1 6.28 14.62 11.55
C MET A 1 4.93 14.83 10.92
N ASN A 2 4.75 14.28 9.72
CA ASN A 2 3.47 14.34 9.04
C ASN A 2 2.56 13.21 9.50
N ASN A 3 1.26 13.38 9.36
CA ASN A 3 0.32 12.29 9.57
C ASN A 3 0.39 11.32 8.38
N PRO A 4 0.14 10.01 8.60
CA PRO A 4 0.03 9.05 7.51
C PRO A 4 -1.08 9.45 6.54
N LYS A 5 -0.87 9.21 5.25
CA LYS A 5 -1.86 9.55 4.23
C LYS A 5 -1.68 8.69 2.98
N PHE A 6 -2.76 8.50 2.26
CA PHE A 6 -2.69 8.03 0.88
C PHE A 6 -2.43 9.20 -0.04
N GLN A 7 -1.63 8.97 -1.07
CA GLN A 7 -1.49 9.90 -2.18
C GLN A 7 -1.98 9.22 -3.44
N LEU A 8 -2.91 9.85 -4.15
CA LEU A 8 -3.40 9.40 -5.43
C LEU A 8 -2.78 10.29 -6.49
N PHE A 9 -2.12 9.70 -7.47
CA PHE A 9 -1.42 10.47 -8.50
C PHE A 9 -1.55 9.80 -9.86
N ARG A 10 -1.26 10.57 -10.91
CA ARG A 10 -1.28 10.07 -12.28
C ARG A 10 0.15 10.04 -12.81
N SER A 11 0.54 8.91 -13.37
CA SER A 11 1.86 8.77 -13.98
C SER A 11 1.94 9.54 -15.29
N SER A 12 3.00 10.32 -15.47
CA SER A 12 3.27 11.00 -16.73
C SER A 12 3.78 10.04 -17.82
N THR A 13 4.24 8.86 -17.44
CA THR A 13 4.82 7.88 -18.36
C THR A 13 3.73 7.11 -19.12
N ASN A 14 2.68 6.64 -18.41
CA ASN A 14 1.66 5.78 -19.01
C ASN A 14 0.24 6.31 -18.81
N ALA A 15 0.08 7.48 -18.18
CA ALA A 15 -1.20 8.13 -17.91
C ALA A 15 -2.14 7.31 -17.01
N GLN A 16 -1.63 6.29 -16.31
CA GLN A 16 -2.41 5.51 -15.36
C GLN A 16 -2.40 6.14 -13.98
N TYR A 17 -3.38 5.79 -13.17
CA TYR A 17 -3.53 6.29 -11.80
C TYR A 17 -2.95 5.28 -10.83
N TYR A 18 -2.28 5.80 -9.80
CA TYR A 18 -1.61 5.01 -8.76
C TYR A 18 -1.94 5.59 -7.41
N PHE A 19 -1.87 4.76 -6.38
CA PHE A 19 -1.86 5.27 -5.02
C PHE A 19 -0.66 4.71 -4.26
N ARG A 20 -0.26 5.44 -3.22
CA ARG A 20 0.71 4.97 -2.25
C ARG A 20 0.28 5.42 -0.86
N LEU A 21 0.61 4.60 0.13
CA LEU A 21 0.41 4.95 1.54
C LEU A 21 1.73 5.43 2.10
N LYS A 22 1.74 6.67 2.58
CA LYS A 22 2.90 7.30 3.22
C LYS A 22 2.76 7.20 4.72
N ALA A 23 3.81 6.71 5.39
CA ALA A 23 3.89 6.72 6.84
C ALA A 23 4.16 8.13 7.37
N SER A 24 4.08 8.30 8.68
CA SER A 24 4.31 9.60 9.33
C SER A 24 5.72 10.14 9.11
N ASN A 25 6.69 9.26 8.85
CA ASN A 25 8.07 9.66 8.52
C ASN A 25 8.25 10.03 7.03
N GLY A 26 7.19 10.00 6.23
CA GLY A 26 7.24 10.32 4.81
C GLY A 26 7.63 9.17 3.90
N GLU A 27 7.94 8.00 4.43
CA GLU A 27 8.30 6.84 3.62
C GLU A 27 7.06 6.14 3.08
N THR A 28 7.14 5.62 1.84
CA THR A 28 6.08 4.80 1.26
C THR A 28 6.11 3.41 1.88
N VAL A 29 4.98 2.98 2.45
CA VAL A 29 4.87 1.65 3.06
C VAL A 29 4.04 0.69 2.23
N LEU A 30 3.23 1.20 1.31
CA LEU A 30 2.41 0.38 0.41
C LEU A 30 2.18 1.14 -0.88
N ALA A 31 2.20 0.45 -2.02
CA ALA A 31 1.96 1.06 -3.32
C ALA A 31 1.07 0.15 -4.16
N SER A 32 0.27 0.77 -5.02
CA SER A 32 -0.62 0.04 -5.93
C SER A 32 0.03 -0.23 -7.28
N GLU A 33 -0.62 -1.09 -8.07
CA GLU A 33 -0.40 -1.16 -9.51
C GLU A 33 -1.19 -0.05 -10.21
N GLY A 34 -0.99 0.10 -11.53
CA GLY A 34 -1.65 1.13 -12.29
C GLY A 34 -3.11 0.84 -12.57
N TYR A 35 -3.94 1.88 -12.48
CA TYR A 35 -5.36 1.84 -12.82
C TYR A 35 -5.61 2.75 -14.02
N VAL A 36 -6.39 2.27 -14.97
CA VAL A 36 -6.75 3.05 -16.16
C VAL A 36 -7.65 4.23 -15.77
N TYR A 37 -8.56 4.03 -14.82
CA TYR A 37 -9.52 5.04 -14.39
C TYR A 37 -9.26 5.49 -12.96
N LYS A 38 -9.46 6.79 -12.72
CA LYS A 38 -9.27 7.39 -11.39
C LYS A 38 -10.18 6.74 -10.35
N HIS A 39 -11.47 6.52 -10.69
CA HIS A 39 -12.40 5.91 -9.74
C HIS A 39 -11.99 4.49 -9.34
N SER A 40 -11.35 3.75 -10.25
CA SER A 40 -10.82 2.41 -9.93
C SER A 40 -9.70 2.50 -8.90
N CYS A 41 -8.83 3.51 -9.03
CA CYS A 41 -7.77 3.77 -8.06
C CYS A 41 -8.35 4.16 -6.68
N GLU A 42 -9.38 5.01 -6.67
CA GLU A 42 -10.08 5.37 -5.44
C GLU A 42 -10.72 4.16 -4.78
N ASN A 43 -11.31 3.26 -5.55
CA ASN A 43 -11.84 1.99 -5.04
C ASN A 43 -10.72 1.11 -4.46
N GLY A 44 -9.54 1.13 -5.07
CA GLY A 44 -8.37 0.41 -4.56
C GLY A 44 -7.95 0.92 -3.18
N ILE A 45 -7.95 2.23 -2.99
CA ILE A 45 -7.67 2.83 -1.67
C ILE A 45 -8.71 2.37 -0.65
N ALA A 46 -10.00 2.40 -1.00
CA ALA A 46 -11.07 1.94 -0.11
C ALA A 46 -10.89 0.46 0.25
N SER A 47 -10.47 -0.36 -0.70
CA SER A 47 -10.19 -1.78 -0.47
C SER A 47 -9.02 -1.97 0.50
N VAL A 48 -7.95 -1.18 0.38
CA VAL A 48 -6.84 -1.22 1.34
C VAL A 48 -7.34 -0.91 2.74
N LYS A 49 -8.13 0.16 2.90
CA LYS A 49 -8.68 0.54 4.21
C LYS A 49 -9.51 -0.59 4.81
N ALA A 50 -10.34 -1.24 4.01
CA ALA A 50 -11.23 -2.31 4.46
C ALA A 50 -10.48 -3.59 4.85
N ASN A 51 -9.36 -3.91 4.17
CA ASN A 51 -8.63 -5.15 4.37
C ASN A 51 -7.45 -5.01 5.33
N ALA A 52 -6.93 -3.79 5.53
CA ALA A 52 -5.74 -3.55 6.34
C ALA A 52 -5.82 -4.08 7.78
N PRO A 53 -6.98 -4.07 8.48
CA PRO A 53 -7.03 -4.57 9.86
C PRO A 53 -6.82 -6.08 10.01
N TYR A 54 -6.96 -6.86 8.94
CA TYR A 54 -6.99 -8.32 9.03
C TYR A 54 -5.66 -8.95 8.64
N ASP A 55 -5.02 -9.65 9.58
CA ASP A 55 -3.73 -10.29 9.33
C ASP A 55 -3.79 -11.29 8.18
N SER A 56 -4.89 -11.99 8.01
CA SER A 56 -5.08 -12.98 6.95
C SER A 56 -5.03 -12.41 5.54
N ARG A 57 -5.11 -11.10 5.39
CA ARG A 57 -5.04 -10.42 4.09
C ARG A 57 -3.58 -10.14 3.66
N TYR A 58 -2.62 -10.33 4.55
CA TYR A 58 -1.21 -10.07 4.26
C TYR A 58 -0.52 -11.36 3.85
N ASP A 59 0.18 -11.31 2.70
CA ASP A 59 0.99 -12.41 2.21
C ASP A 59 2.47 -12.00 2.32
N ARG A 60 3.19 -12.68 3.21
CA ARG A 60 4.60 -12.40 3.50
C ARG A 60 5.46 -13.14 2.51
N ARG A 61 6.34 -12.43 1.81
CA ARG A 61 7.12 -12.97 0.71
C ARG A 61 8.61 -12.64 0.86
N THR A 62 9.43 -13.43 0.17
CA THR A 62 10.86 -13.19 0.03
C THR A 62 11.19 -13.04 -1.45
N ALA A 63 11.89 -11.98 -1.80
CA ALA A 63 12.28 -11.73 -3.18
C ALA A 63 13.50 -12.58 -3.58
N SER A 64 13.77 -12.66 -4.87
CA SER A 64 14.89 -13.44 -5.41
C SER A 64 16.26 -12.95 -4.90
N ASN A 65 16.36 -11.66 -4.51
CA ASN A 65 17.60 -11.11 -3.96
C ASN A 65 17.74 -11.33 -2.44
N GLY A 66 16.83 -12.10 -1.83
CA GLY A 66 16.85 -12.39 -0.41
C GLY A 66 16.19 -11.34 0.48
N GLN A 67 15.69 -10.25 -0.08
CA GLN A 67 14.97 -9.23 0.69
C GLN A 67 13.54 -9.66 0.95
N TYR A 68 12.95 -9.10 2.01
CA TYR A 68 11.60 -9.44 2.47
C TYR A 68 10.61 -8.36 2.03
N TYR A 69 9.39 -8.77 1.70
CA TYR A 69 8.31 -7.84 1.40
C TYR A 69 6.97 -8.50 1.72
N PHE A 70 5.90 -7.76 1.57
CA PHE A 70 4.55 -8.30 1.70
C PHE A 70 3.64 -7.69 0.66
N VAL A 71 2.57 -8.39 0.36
CA VAL A 71 1.46 -7.85 -0.41
C VAL A 71 0.20 -7.89 0.46
N LEU A 72 -0.68 -6.95 0.22
CA LEU A 72 -2.00 -6.90 0.86
C LEU A 72 -3.02 -7.35 -0.18
N LYS A 73 -3.87 -8.29 0.19
CA LYS A 73 -4.90 -8.85 -0.68
C LYS A 73 -6.29 -8.48 -0.21
N ALA A 74 -7.21 -8.35 -1.17
CA ALA A 74 -8.62 -8.29 -0.86
C ALA A 74 -9.15 -9.67 -0.49
N SER A 75 -10.39 -9.74 -0.03
CA SER A 75 -11.01 -11.00 0.37
C SER A 75 -11.13 -12.02 -0.77
N ASN A 76 -11.16 -11.53 -2.04
CA ASN A 76 -11.18 -12.41 -3.22
C ASN A 76 -9.79 -12.92 -3.64
N GLY A 77 -8.73 -12.56 -2.90
CA GLY A 77 -7.37 -12.98 -3.18
C GLY A 77 -6.60 -12.09 -4.13
N GLU A 78 -7.19 -11.04 -4.66
CA GLU A 78 -6.49 -10.11 -5.54
C GLU A 78 -5.55 -9.21 -4.75
N ILE A 79 -4.34 -8.98 -5.31
CA ILE A 79 -3.36 -8.08 -4.71
C ILE A 79 -3.82 -6.65 -4.92
N ILE A 80 -3.95 -5.89 -3.81
CA ILE A 80 -4.38 -4.50 -3.83
C ILE A 80 -3.26 -3.53 -3.43
N GLY A 81 -2.15 -4.05 -2.90
CA GLY A 81 -0.98 -3.23 -2.59
C GLY A 81 0.24 -4.08 -2.35
N THR A 82 1.41 -3.51 -2.63
CA THR A 82 2.70 -4.17 -2.46
C THR A 82 3.59 -3.26 -1.63
N SER A 83 4.30 -3.84 -0.65
CA SER A 83 5.22 -3.08 0.20
C SER A 83 6.54 -2.81 -0.51
N GLU A 84 7.34 -1.92 0.10
CA GLU A 84 8.75 -1.76 -0.22
C GLU A 84 9.53 -3.01 0.21
N MET A 85 10.80 -3.09 -0.21
CA MET A 85 11.68 -4.19 0.20
C MET A 85 12.31 -3.89 1.56
N TYR A 86 12.39 -4.91 2.39
CA TYR A 86 13.00 -4.84 3.73
C TYR A 86 14.18 -5.79 3.81
N THR A 87 15.21 -5.40 4.54
CA THR A 87 16.43 -6.21 4.70
C THR A 87 16.26 -7.32 5.74
N THR A 88 15.26 -7.22 6.62
CA THR A 88 14.97 -8.21 7.65
C THR A 88 13.49 -8.55 7.68
N SER A 89 13.16 -9.76 8.15
CA SER A 89 11.75 -10.13 8.37
C SER A 89 11.12 -9.29 9.49
N TYR A 90 11.91 -8.88 10.48
CA TYR A 90 11.44 -8.01 11.55
C TYR A 90 10.97 -6.66 11.01
N ALA A 91 11.75 -6.05 10.11
CA ALA A 91 11.36 -4.78 9.47
C ALA A 91 10.09 -4.94 8.63
N ARG A 92 9.94 -6.07 7.93
CA ARG A 92 8.72 -6.40 7.19
C ARG A 92 7.50 -6.44 8.13
N GLU A 93 7.62 -7.10 9.29
CA GLU A 93 6.53 -7.17 10.26
C GLU A 93 6.17 -5.79 10.80
N ASN A 94 7.14 -4.91 11.00
CA ASN A 94 6.89 -3.52 11.38
C ASN A 94 6.13 -2.76 10.29
N GLY A 95 6.45 -3.03 9.01
CA GLY A 95 5.74 -2.44 7.87
C GLY A 95 4.27 -2.87 7.85
N ILE A 96 4.00 -4.16 8.09
CA ILE A 96 2.64 -4.69 8.20
C ILE A 96 1.90 -4.00 9.34
N ALA A 97 2.54 -3.88 10.51
CA ALA A 97 1.92 -3.21 11.66
C ALA A 97 1.57 -1.76 11.35
N ALA A 98 2.44 -1.06 10.61
CA ALA A 98 2.18 0.31 10.19
C ALA A 98 0.94 0.41 9.29
N VAL A 99 0.80 -0.49 8.32
CA VAL A 99 -0.37 -0.51 7.43
C VAL A 99 -1.64 -0.79 8.24
N LYS A 100 -1.61 -1.78 9.13
CA LYS A 100 -2.77 -2.12 9.98
C LYS A 100 -3.22 -0.93 10.81
N ARG A 101 -2.26 -0.19 11.37
CA ARG A 101 -2.53 0.94 12.26
C ARG A 101 -3.04 2.15 11.49
N ASP A 102 -2.39 2.48 10.37
CA ASP A 102 -2.54 3.78 9.72
C ASP A 102 -3.54 3.79 8.57
N ALA A 103 -3.62 2.72 7.79
CA ALA A 103 -4.45 2.71 6.58
C ALA A 103 -5.95 2.95 6.84
N PRO A 104 -6.58 2.35 7.87
CA PRO A 104 -8.03 2.49 8.03
C PRO A 104 -8.51 3.94 8.18
N ASN A 105 -7.68 4.81 8.74
CA ASN A 105 -8.06 6.20 9.03
C ASN A 105 -7.26 7.24 8.24
N ALA A 106 -6.36 6.81 7.36
CA ALA A 106 -5.53 7.75 6.60
C ALA A 106 -6.36 8.52 5.58
N PRO A 107 -6.23 9.85 5.51
CA PRO A 107 -6.88 10.63 4.46
C PRO A 107 -6.21 10.39 3.11
N THR A 108 -6.89 10.78 2.04
CA THR A 108 -6.35 10.72 0.69
C THR A 108 -6.01 12.13 0.22
N GLU A 109 -4.75 12.32 -0.17
CA GLU A 109 -4.30 13.53 -0.84
C GLU A 109 -4.36 13.28 -2.35
N ASP A 110 -5.22 14.00 -3.04
CA ASP A 110 -5.40 13.88 -4.48
C ASP A 110 -4.42 14.81 -5.18
N LEU A 111 -3.43 14.23 -5.87
CA LEU A 111 -2.40 14.98 -6.60
C LEU A 111 -2.69 15.07 -8.11
N THR A 112 -3.86 14.65 -8.55
CA THR A 112 -4.25 14.69 -9.98
C THR A 112 -4.79 16.03 -10.43
#